data_356b6194156ba01b4b6c1a7e8aea05a0
#
_entry.id   356b6194156ba01b4b6c1a7e8aea05a0
#
_cell.length_a   1.000
_cell.length_b   1.000
_cell.length_c   1.000
_cell.angle_alpha   90.00
_cell.angle_beta   90.00
_cell.angle_gamma   90.00
#
_symmetry.space_group_name_H-M   'P 1'
#
loop_
_entity.id
_entity.type
_entity.pdbx_description
1 polymer ?
#
loop_
_entity_poly.entity_id
_entity_poly.type
_entity_poly.pdbx_seq_one_letter_code
_entity_poly.pdbx_strand_id
1 'polypeptide(L)'
;MTIAFGSVFAVSHLQHVTSPSPFPLSGRTFACQRTVRLGDVTPKGRLRLDATARYLQDIATDDAIDGHYDDPHGWVVRRTEMWVHRFPKYLDTVTLTTWCGGVGSHWAERRTRIEIVSDGAAHLAIEAAALWVRVDLQTLKPLALTERFRAMIGEAASGRRVSARLLVGRELPDDAAEVHRFDMPLRFADFDAVGHLNNAVYWEALEEYLSAHREKRAPLHATVEHHASVEPGAHVRVTVHELQERTVLRLTANDATAALIQLITV
;
A
#
# COMPACT_ATOMS: atom_id res chain seq x y z
N MET A 1 22.79 24.44 40.76
CA MET A 1 23.55 23.72 39.71
C MET A 1 22.63 22.62 39.19
N THR A 2 21.83 23.00 38.21
CA THR A 2 20.74 22.18 37.65
C THR A 2 21.25 21.59 36.34
N ILE A 3 21.43 20.27 36.31
CA ILE A 3 21.85 19.55 35.10
C ILE A 3 20.59 19.14 34.37
N ALA A 4 20.37 19.75 33.21
CA ALA A 4 19.34 19.34 32.26
C ALA A 4 19.79 18.10 31.52
N PHE A 5 19.13 16.97 31.73
CA PHE A 5 19.21 15.81 30.84
C PHE A 5 18.23 16.02 29.69
N GLY A 6 18.75 16.58 28.62
CA GLY A 6 18.04 16.74 27.35
C GLY A 6 17.93 15.41 26.63
N SER A 7 16.79 15.20 26.07
CA SER A 7 16.29 14.12 25.23
C SER A 7 17.26 13.70 24.12
N VAL A 8 17.82 12.51 24.20
CA VAL A 8 18.58 11.83 23.13
C VAL A 8 17.87 10.57 22.59
N PHE A 9 16.67 10.27 23.07
CA PHE A 9 15.98 9.02 22.72
C PHE A 9 14.95 9.10 21.58
N ALA A 10 14.73 10.27 20.97
CA ALA A 10 13.68 10.44 19.95
C ALA A 10 14.11 10.17 18.50
N VAL A 11 15.38 9.83 18.22
CA VAL A 11 15.90 9.73 16.84
C VAL A 11 16.08 8.29 16.33
N SER A 12 16.03 7.27 17.21
CA SER A 12 16.43 5.91 16.79
C SER A 12 15.32 5.03 16.20
N HIS A 13 14.04 5.38 16.30
CA HIS A 13 12.94 4.53 15.80
C HIS A 13 12.36 4.95 14.44
N LEU A 14 12.61 6.17 13.98
CA LEU A 14 12.24 6.59 12.61
C LEU A 14 13.12 5.97 11.52
N GLN A 15 14.21 5.29 11.87
CA GLN A 15 15.13 4.67 10.90
C GLN A 15 14.58 3.39 10.25
N HIS A 16 13.42 2.87 10.67
CA HIS A 16 12.77 1.72 10.02
C HIS A 16 11.62 2.07 9.08
N VAL A 17 11.23 3.34 8.98
CA VAL A 17 10.39 3.80 7.87
C VAL A 17 11.29 3.79 6.64
N THR A 18 11.14 2.77 5.80
CA THR A 18 11.89 2.68 4.54
C THR A 18 11.60 3.93 3.75
N SER A 19 12.61 4.80 3.63
CA SER A 19 12.49 6.01 2.81
C SER A 19 12.09 5.61 1.39
N PRO A 20 11.14 6.30 0.75
CA PRO A 20 10.76 6.01 -0.61
C PRO A 20 12.00 5.97 -1.50
N SER A 21 12.06 4.97 -2.38
CA SER A 21 13.13 4.91 -3.38
C SER A 21 13.14 6.17 -4.23
N PRO A 22 14.29 6.76 -4.53
CA PRO A 22 14.35 7.92 -5.38
C PRO A 22 13.72 7.65 -6.75
N PHE A 23 13.21 8.68 -7.38
CA PHE A 23 12.72 8.62 -8.76
C PHE A 23 13.87 8.15 -9.67
N PRO A 24 13.63 7.21 -10.61
CA PRO A 24 14.70 6.68 -11.46
C PRO A 24 15.22 7.76 -12.41
N LEU A 25 16.53 7.80 -12.61
CA LEU A 25 17.18 8.69 -13.58
C LEU A 25 17.09 8.14 -15.01
N SER A 26 16.86 6.83 -15.15
CA SER A 26 16.78 6.10 -16.42
C SER A 26 15.91 4.86 -16.28
N GLY A 27 15.57 4.24 -17.40
CA GLY A 27 14.71 3.06 -17.45
C GLY A 27 13.23 3.42 -17.60
N ARG A 28 12.38 2.39 -17.55
CA ARG A 28 10.97 2.53 -17.82
C ARG A 28 10.23 3.23 -16.68
N THR A 29 9.50 4.28 -17.03
CA THR A 29 8.45 4.92 -16.24
C THR A 29 7.18 5.01 -17.07
N PHE A 30 6.03 4.93 -16.42
CA PHE A 30 4.73 5.16 -17.05
C PHE A 30 3.95 6.19 -16.25
N ALA A 31 3.27 7.10 -16.92
CA ALA A 31 2.49 8.15 -16.26
C ALA A 31 1.11 8.32 -16.89
N CYS A 32 0.11 8.58 -16.04
CA CYS A 32 -1.23 8.94 -16.47
C CYS A 32 -1.80 10.04 -15.58
N GLN A 33 -2.81 10.75 -16.08
CA GLN A 33 -3.54 11.74 -15.29
C GLN A 33 -4.94 11.23 -14.96
N ARG A 34 -5.43 11.64 -13.79
CA ARG A 34 -6.80 11.38 -13.33
C ARG A 34 -7.36 12.61 -12.64
N THR A 35 -8.67 12.75 -12.69
CA THR A 35 -9.40 13.67 -11.83
C THR A 35 -10.02 12.88 -10.69
N VAL A 36 -9.82 13.32 -9.45
CA VAL A 36 -10.44 12.73 -8.25
C VAL A 36 -11.96 12.90 -8.33
N ARG A 37 -12.70 11.79 -8.37
CA ARG A 37 -14.15 11.78 -8.58
C ARG A 37 -14.92 11.66 -7.26
N LEU A 38 -16.22 11.91 -7.32
CA LEU A 38 -17.11 11.88 -6.16
C LEU A 38 -17.07 10.53 -5.42
N GLY A 39 -17.02 9.43 -6.17
CA GLY A 39 -16.94 8.07 -5.60
C GLY A 39 -15.61 7.74 -4.91
N ASP A 40 -14.57 8.57 -5.09
CA ASP A 40 -13.23 8.32 -4.56
C ASP A 40 -12.96 9.04 -3.24
N VAL A 41 -13.86 9.92 -2.81
CA VAL A 41 -13.61 10.81 -1.68
C VAL A 41 -14.47 10.47 -0.45
N THR A 42 -13.98 10.89 0.71
CA THR A 42 -14.77 10.88 1.95
C THR A 42 -15.89 11.94 1.88
N PRO A 43 -16.86 11.91 2.82
CA PRO A 43 -17.87 12.98 2.94
C PRO A 43 -17.27 14.39 3.12
N LYS A 44 -15.99 14.51 3.49
CA LYS A 44 -15.26 15.78 3.60
C LYS A 44 -14.44 16.13 2.36
N GLY A 45 -14.57 15.33 1.28
CA GLY A 45 -13.96 15.61 -0.01
C GLY A 45 -12.48 15.24 -0.14
N ARG A 46 -11.85 14.54 0.84
CA ARG A 46 -10.49 14.02 0.66
C ARG A 46 -10.50 12.66 -0.04
N LEU A 47 -9.50 12.40 -0.89
CA LEU A 47 -9.29 11.08 -1.51
C LEU A 47 -9.12 10.01 -0.42
N ARG A 48 -9.84 8.87 -0.55
CA ARG A 48 -9.73 7.73 0.35
C ARG A 48 -8.53 6.85 0.02
N LEU A 49 -8.02 6.13 1.01
CA LEU A 49 -6.90 5.19 0.83
C LEU A 49 -7.30 3.98 -0.04
N ASP A 50 -8.54 3.47 0.10
CA ASP A 50 -9.07 2.42 -0.76
C ASP A 50 -9.17 2.87 -2.23
N ALA A 51 -9.61 4.11 -2.48
CA ALA A 51 -9.60 4.69 -3.81
C ALA A 51 -8.18 4.89 -4.34
N THR A 52 -7.24 5.31 -3.48
CA THR A 52 -5.82 5.38 -3.83
C THR A 52 -5.29 4.00 -4.22
N ALA A 53 -5.62 2.95 -3.47
CA ALA A 53 -5.20 1.58 -3.79
C ALA A 53 -5.76 1.10 -5.14
N ARG A 54 -7.02 1.47 -5.49
CA ARG A 54 -7.56 1.22 -6.85
C ARG A 54 -6.77 1.96 -7.92
N TYR A 55 -6.40 3.22 -7.69
CA TYR A 55 -5.55 3.97 -8.62
C TYR A 55 -4.19 3.29 -8.85
N LEU A 56 -3.61 2.69 -7.78
CA LEU A 56 -2.36 1.94 -7.90
C LEU A 56 -2.52 0.66 -8.72
N GLN A 57 -3.66 -0.03 -8.62
CA GLN A 57 -3.98 -1.21 -9.43
C GLN A 57 -4.16 -0.83 -10.91
N ASP A 58 -4.91 0.24 -11.16
CA ASP A 58 -5.21 0.68 -12.51
C ASP A 58 -3.94 1.09 -13.26
N ILE A 59 -3.09 1.96 -12.65
CA ILE A 59 -1.84 2.36 -13.31
C ILE A 59 -0.87 1.19 -13.49
N ALA A 60 -0.91 0.17 -12.61
CA ALA A 60 -0.10 -1.03 -12.78
C ALA A 60 -0.54 -1.84 -14.01
N THR A 61 -1.85 -1.91 -14.25
CA THR A 61 -2.44 -2.55 -15.43
C THR A 61 -2.12 -1.77 -16.69
N ASP A 62 -2.33 -0.45 -16.66
CA ASP A 62 -2.05 0.44 -17.80
C ASP A 62 -0.58 0.38 -18.21
N ASP A 63 0.36 0.39 -17.24
CA ASP A 63 1.79 0.25 -17.49
C ASP A 63 2.15 -1.13 -18.09
N ALA A 64 1.50 -2.20 -17.65
CA ALA A 64 1.72 -3.54 -18.21
C ALA A 64 1.25 -3.61 -19.67
N ILE A 65 0.10 -3.02 -19.98
CA ILE A 65 -0.45 -2.93 -21.35
C ILE A 65 0.48 -2.10 -22.24
N ASP A 66 0.90 -0.91 -21.81
CA ASP A 66 1.80 -0.03 -22.54
C ASP A 66 3.18 -0.68 -22.76
N GLY A 67 3.65 -1.43 -21.77
CA GLY A 67 4.90 -2.21 -21.85
C GLY A 67 4.79 -3.50 -22.66
N HIS A 68 3.62 -3.81 -23.20
CA HIS A 68 3.34 -5.09 -23.88
C HIS A 68 3.76 -6.31 -23.05
N TYR A 69 3.61 -6.21 -21.72
CA TYR A 69 3.95 -7.28 -20.79
C TYR A 69 2.74 -8.17 -20.54
N ASP A 70 2.70 -9.27 -21.28
CA ASP A 70 1.74 -10.36 -21.09
C ASP A 70 2.44 -11.52 -20.38
N ASP A 71 2.07 -11.76 -19.12
CA ASP A 71 2.58 -12.88 -18.32
C ASP A 71 1.44 -13.89 -18.15
N PRO A 72 1.60 -15.13 -18.66
CA PRO A 72 0.58 -16.18 -18.50
C PRO A 72 0.41 -16.64 -17.05
N HIS A 73 1.28 -16.15 -16.15
CA HIS A 73 1.25 -16.43 -14.72
C HIS A 73 0.72 -15.21 -13.95
N GLY A 74 0.33 -15.45 -12.71
CA GLY A 74 -0.21 -14.37 -11.85
C GLY A 74 0.85 -13.55 -11.14
N TRP A 75 0.40 -12.37 -10.72
CA TRP A 75 1.10 -11.52 -9.78
C TRP A 75 0.19 -11.23 -8.60
N VAL A 76 0.66 -11.54 -7.40
CA VAL A 76 -0.07 -11.28 -6.16
C VAL A 76 0.61 -10.20 -5.35
N VAL A 77 -0.19 -9.26 -4.82
CA VAL A 77 0.31 -8.23 -3.91
C VAL A 77 0.56 -8.86 -2.55
N ARG A 78 1.78 -8.72 -2.04
CA ARG A 78 2.16 -9.18 -0.71
C ARG A 78 2.12 -8.07 0.32
N ARG A 79 2.47 -6.84 -0.09
CA ARG A 79 2.51 -5.66 0.75
C ARG A 79 2.27 -4.41 -0.10
N THR A 80 1.53 -3.47 0.47
CA THR A 80 1.44 -2.10 -0.09
C THR A 80 1.69 -1.10 1.02
N GLU A 81 2.60 -0.17 0.78
CA GLU A 81 2.92 0.96 1.65
C GLU A 81 2.49 2.26 0.98
N MET A 82 1.92 3.18 1.75
CA MET A 82 1.56 4.54 1.30
C MET A 82 2.12 5.57 2.28
N TRP A 83 2.94 6.49 1.78
CA TRP A 83 3.37 7.70 2.47
C TRP A 83 2.50 8.85 2.00
N VAL A 84 1.57 9.27 2.83
CA VAL A 84 0.63 10.34 2.51
C VAL A 84 1.14 11.63 3.12
N HIS A 85 1.69 12.50 2.30
CA HIS A 85 2.13 13.85 2.70
C HIS A 85 0.94 14.80 2.83
N ARG A 86 -0.02 14.66 1.91
CA ARG A 86 -1.32 15.32 1.89
C ARG A 86 -2.30 14.52 1.05
N PHE A 87 -3.58 14.65 1.37
CA PHE A 87 -4.62 14.00 0.59
C PHE A 87 -5.06 14.90 -0.58
N PRO A 88 -5.10 14.39 -1.83
CA PRO A 88 -5.84 15.02 -2.91
C PRO A 88 -7.31 15.20 -2.55
N LYS A 89 -7.96 16.21 -3.13
CA LYS A 89 -9.37 16.53 -2.88
C LYS A 89 -10.23 16.26 -4.10
N TYR A 90 -11.52 16.26 -3.88
CA TYR A 90 -12.53 16.19 -4.95
C TYR A 90 -12.24 17.22 -6.04
N LEU A 91 -12.23 16.78 -7.28
CA LEU A 91 -11.91 17.52 -8.52
C LEU A 91 -10.43 17.91 -8.69
N ASP A 92 -9.53 17.60 -7.76
CA ASP A 92 -8.12 17.75 -8.05
C ASP A 92 -7.73 16.89 -9.25
N THR A 93 -6.91 17.44 -10.13
CA THR A 93 -6.20 16.67 -11.14
C THR A 93 -4.93 16.13 -10.53
N VAL A 94 -4.73 14.82 -10.63
CA VAL A 94 -3.52 14.14 -10.14
C VAL A 94 -2.78 13.48 -11.29
N THR A 95 -1.46 13.58 -11.26
CA THR A 95 -0.57 12.78 -12.12
C THR A 95 -0.05 11.61 -11.30
N LEU A 96 -0.24 10.40 -11.81
CA LEU A 96 0.35 9.19 -11.28
C LEU A 96 1.54 8.83 -12.15
N THR A 97 2.69 8.57 -11.53
CA THR A 97 3.87 8.06 -12.23
C THR A 97 4.36 6.80 -11.54
N THR A 98 4.52 5.71 -12.30
CA THR A 98 4.93 4.41 -11.76
C THR A 98 6.22 3.90 -12.41
N TRP A 99 6.99 3.11 -11.65
CA TRP A 99 8.25 2.48 -12.09
C TRP A 99 8.57 1.26 -11.23
N CYS A 100 9.51 0.43 -11.68
CA CYS A 100 10.07 -0.63 -10.85
C CYS A 100 11.08 -0.06 -9.87
N GLY A 101 10.78 -0.13 -8.58
CA GLY A 101 11.64 0.37 -7.50
C GLY A 101 12.79 -0.57 -7.12
N GLY A 102 12.68 -1.85 -7.45
CA GLY A 102 13.67 -2.88 -7.15
C GLY A 102 13.11 -4.28 -7.38
N VAL A 103 13.99 -5.28 -7.39
CA VAL A 103 13.62 -6.67 -7.65
C VAL A 103 14.25 -7.64 -6.65
N GLY A 104 13.60 -8.80 -6.49
CA GLY A 104 14.19 -10.00 -5.90
C GLY A 104 14.27 -11.12 -6.91
N SER A 105 14.31 -12.36 -6.44
CA SER A 105 14.32 -13.54 -7.32
C SER A 105 12.94 -13.84 -7.91
N HIS A 106 11.86 -13.64 -7.13
CA HIS A 106 10.48 -14.00 -7.45
C HIS A 106 9.51 -12.83 -7.29
N TRP A 107 9.99 -11.64 -6.98
CA TRP A 107 9.18 -10.46 -6.68
C TRP A 107 9.79 -9.19 -7.22
N ALA A 108 8.94 -8.20 -7.43
CA ALA A 108 9.30 -6.84 -7.81
C ALA A 108 8.53 -5.84 -6.96
N GLU A 109 9.17 -4.73 -6.65
CA GLU A 109 8.54 -3.59 -6.02
C GLU A 109 8.12 -2.59 -7.10
N ARG A 110 6.83 -2.29 -7.15
CA ARG A 110 6.29 -1.20 -7.96
C ARG A 110 6.21 0.05 -7.09
N ARG A 111 6.84 1.09 -7.51
CA ARG A 111 6.72 2.43 -6.93
C ARG A 111 5.72 3.25 -7.71
N THR A 112 4.98 4.09 -7.01
CA THR A 112 4.07 5.05 -7.64
C THR A 112 4.14 6.35 -6.86
N ARG A 113 4.25 7.47 -7.59
CA ARG A 113 4.13 8.82 -7.08
C ARG A 113 2.82 9.41 -7.58
N ILE A 114 2.08 10.05 -6.69
CA ILE A 114 0.85 10.77 -6.99
C ILE A 114 1.09 12.25 -6.67
N GLU A 115 0.97 13.09 -7.66
CA GLU A 115 1.21 14.53 -7.57
C GLU A 115 -0.06 15.29 -7.93
N ILE A 116 -0.43 16.29 -7.11
CA ILE A 116 -1.55 17.20 -7.42
C ILE A 116 -1.03 18.25 -8.41
N VAL A 117 -1.76 18.44 -9.50
CA VAL A 117 -1.45 19.45 -10.51
C VAL A 117 -2.29 20.69 -10.22
N SER A 118 -1.64 21.81 -9.85
CA SER A 118 -2.28 23.09 -9.61
C SER A 118 -1.38 24.24 -10.07
N ASP A 119 -1.97 25.24 -10.69
CA ASP A 119 -1.27 26.46 -11.16
C ASP A 119 -0.04 26.15 -12.04
N GLY A 120 -0.12 25.07 -12.84
CA GLY A 120 0.96 24.63 -13.71
C GLY A 120 2.12 23.93 -13.00
N ALA A 121 2.03 23.67 -11.69
CA ALA A 121 3.01 22.96 -10.91
C ALA A 121 2.49 21.60 -10.41
N ALA A 122 3.40 20.64 -10.26
CA ALA A 122 3.13 19.34 -9.66
C ALA A 122 3.59 19.35 -8.19
N HIS A 123 2.72 18.90 -7.31
CA HIS A 123 2.96 18.87 -5.88
C HIS A 123 2.81 17.45 -5.34
N LEU A 124 3.87 16.90 -4.80
CA LEU A 124 3.85 15.57 -4.19
C LEU A 124 2.75 15.45 -3.13
N ALA A 125 1.91 14.45 -3.31
CA ALA A 125 0.80 14.16 -2.42
C ALA A 125 0.96 12.80 -1.74
N ILE A 126 1.19 11.74 -2.50
CA ILE A 126 1.32 10.37 -2.01
C ILE A 126 2.47 9.68 -2.74
N GLU A 127 3.27 8.92 -2.00
CA GLU A 127 4.19 7.93 -2.55
C GLU A 127 3.72 6.54 -2.13
N ALA A 128 3.86 5.57 -3.01
CA ALA A 128 3.47 4.21 -2.70
C ALA A 128 4.51 3.19 -3.16
N ALA A 129 4.57 2.07 -2.44
CA ALA A 129 5.35 0.90 -2.80
C ALA A 129 4.48 -0.35 -2.69
N ALA A 130 4.29 -1.07 -3.78
CA ALA A 130 3.60 -2.35 -3.79
C ALA A 130 4.59 -3.47 -4.12
N LEU A 131 4.71 -4.44 -3.21
CA LEU A 131 5.52 -5.63 -3.42
C LEU A 131 4.65 -6.71 -4.07
N TRP A 132 4.98 -7.03 -5.30
CA TRP A 132 4.31 -8.04 -6.10
C TRP A 132 5.18 -9.30 -6.20
N VAL A 133 4.56 -10.45 -5.96
CA VAL A 133 5.21 -11.75 -6.11
C VAL A 133 4.62 -12.44 -7.34
N ARG A 134 5.50 -12.90 -8.23
CA ARG A 134 5.11 -13.69 -9.39
C ARG A 134 4.81 -15.11 -8.95
N VAL A 135 3.64 -15.64 -9.31
CA VAL A 135 3.19 -16.95 -8.85
C VAL A 135 2.57 -17.76 -10.00
N ASP A 136 2.66 -19.07 -9.89
CA ASP A 136 1.83 -19.98 -10.64
C ASP A 136 0.39 -19.91 -10.12
N LEU A 137 -0.57 -19.62 -10.99
CA LEU A 137 -1.97 -19.41 -10.58
C LEU A 137 -2.68 -20.67 -10.08
N GLN A 138 -2.17 -21.86 -10.41
CA GLN A 138 -2.77 -23.12 -9.97
C GLN A 138 -2.22 -23.57 -8.61
N THR A 139 -0.92 -23.40 -8.41
CA THR A 139 -0.23 -23.91 -7.21
C THR A 139 0.09 -22.82 -6.19
N LEU A 140 -0.05 -21.55 -6.57
CA LEU A 140 0.34 -20.35 -5.82
C LEU A 140 1.83 -20.33 -5.41
N LYS A 141 2.64 -21.17 -6.04
CA LYS A 141 4.09 -21.20 -5.77
C LYS A 141 4.79 -20.03 -6.43
N PRO A 142 5.74 -19.38 -5.75
CA PRO A 142 6.53 -18.31 -6.34
C PRO A 142 7.31 -18.79 -7.57
N LEU A 143 7.29 -17.98 -8.63
CA LEU A 143 8.03 -18.20 -9.88
C LEU A 143 9.12 -17.15 -10.06
N ALA A 144 10.26 -17.57 -10.60
CA ALA A 144 11.36 -16.63 -10.90
C ALA A 144 10.93 -15.55 -11.90
N LEU A 145 11.46 -14.34 -11.73
CA LEU A 145 11.25 -13.25 -12.68
C LEU A 145 11.87 -13.60 -14.03
N THR A 146 11.12 -13.38 -15.11
CA THR A 146 11.57 -13.67 -16.47
C THR A 146 12.57 -12.65 -16.99
N GLU A 147 13.40 -13.03 -17.95
CA GLU A 147 14.27 -12.11 -18.67
C GLU A 147 13.47 -11.04 -19.41
N ARG A 148 12.29 -11.39 -19.96
CA ARG A 148 11.38 -10.45 -20.59
C ARG A 148 10.94 -9.34 -19.61
N PHE A 149 10.57 -9.71 -18.37
CA PHE A 149 10.22 -8.74 -17.32
C PHE A 149 11.43 -7.84 -17.00
N ARG A 150 12.61 -8.43 -16.82
CA ARG A 150 13.84 -7.67 -16.53
C ARG A 150 14.21 -6.70 -17.65
N ALA A 151 14.06 -7.14 -18.90
CA ALA A 151 14.28 -6.28 -20.07
C ALA A 151 13.26 -5.13 -20.13
N MET A 152 11.99 -5.39 -19.82
CA MET A 152 10.92 -4.38 -19.81
C MET A 152 11.19 -3.27 -18.78
N ILE A 153 11.54 -3.61 -17.54
CA ILE A 153 11.82 -2.61 -16.51
C ILE A 153 13.11 -1.82 -16.77
N GLY A 154 14.03 -2.40 -17.56
CA GLY A 154 15.31 -1.78 -17.90
C GLY A 154 16.10 -1.37 -16.66
N GLU A 155 16.65 -0.16 -16.68
CA GLU A 155 17.47 0.40 -15.59
C GLU A 155 16.66 1.05 -14.46
N ALA A 156 15.32 1.06 -14.53
CA ALA A 156 14.49 1.74 -13.51
C ALA A 156 14.76 1.23 -12.09
N ALA A 157 15.01 -0.07 -11.94
CA ALA A 157 15.39 -0.67 -10.66
C ALA A 157 16.82 -0.33 -10.23
N SER A 158 17.68 0.16 -11.13
CA SER A 158 19.09 0.54 -10.89
C SER A 158 19.87 -0.53 -10.10
N GLY A 159 19.66 -1.82 -10.40
CA GLY A 159 20.27 -2.95 -9.70
C GLY A 159 19.80 -3.13 -8.24
N ARG A 160 18.81 -2.34 -7.77
CA ARG A 160 18.34 -2.38 -6.40
C ARG A 160 17.64 -3.70 -6.09
N ARG A 161 18.04 -4.31 -4.98
CA ARG A 161 17.38 -5.48 -4.42
C ARG A 161 16.42 -5.06 -3.33
N VAL A 162 15.20 -5.59 -3.38
CA VAL A 162 14.18 -5.38 -2.35
C VAL A 162 13.91 -6.67 -1.60
N SER A 163 13.58 -6.54 -0.32
CA SER A 163 13.25 -7.67 0.55
C SER A 163 11.74 -7.95 0.50
N ALA A 164 11.37 -9.25 0.46
CA ALA A 164 10.00 -9.68 0.65
C ALA A 164 9.63 -9.88 2.13
N ARG A 165 10.49 -9.47 3.06
CA ARG A 165 10.21 -9.57 4.50
C ARG A 165 8.99 -8.74 4.88
N LEU A 166 8.16 -9.28 5.75
CA LEU A 166 7.04 -8.55 6.35
C LEU A 166 7.58 -7.46 7.28
N LEU A 167 7.00 -6.27 7.21
CA LEU A 167 7.36 -5.09 8.01
C LEU A 167 6.52 -4.98 9.27
N VAL A 168 5.23 -5.33 9.18
CA VAL A 168 4.30 -5.33 10.32
C VAL A 168 4.54 -6.54 11.20
N GLY A 169 4.93 -7.66 10.60
CA GLY A 169 5.20 -8.92 11.30
C GLY A 169 4.09 -9.94 11.07
N ARG A 170 4.21 -11.11 11.69
CA ARG A 170 3.19 -12.17 11.65
C ARG A 170 2.31 -12.17 12.87
N GLU A 171 2.85 -11.75 13.98
CA GLU A 171 2.23 -11.74 15.30
C GLU A 171 2.31 -10.33 15.87
N LEU A 172 1.32 -9.96 16.62
CA LEU A 172 1.35 -8.72 17.39
C LEU A 172 2.21 -8.93 18.64
N PRO A 173 2.86 -7.87 19.14
CA PRO A 173 3.52 -7.93 20.45
C PRO A 173 2.54 -8.37 21.55
N ASP A 174 3.04 -9.07 22.56
CA ASP A 174 2.22 -9.58 23.67
C ASP A 174 1.55 -8.45 24.48
N ASP A 175 2.12 -7.25 24.46
CA ASP A 175 1.61 -6.04 25.11
C ASP A 175 0.62 -5.24 24.26
N ALA A 176 0.33 -5.70 23.05
CA ALA A 176 -0.59 -5.04 22.14
C ALA A 176 -2.05 -5.22 22.61
N ALA A 177 -2.51 -4.31 23.46
CA ALA A 177 -3.90 -4.32 23.92
C ALA A 177 -4.87 -4.08 22.75
N GLU A 178 -5.90 -4.93 22.69
CA GLU A 178 -7.04 -4.67 21.79
C GLU A 178 -7.87 -3.52 22.38
N VAL A 179 -8.04 -2.44 21.62
CA VAL A 179 -8.79 -1.24 22.05
C VAL A 179 -10.14 -1.13 21.38
N HIS A 180 -10.32 -1.75 20.22
CA HIS A 180 -11.56 -1.71 19.46
C HIS A 180 -11.69 -2.90 18.52
N ARG A 181 -12.93 -3.30 18.21
CA ARG A 181 -13.22 -4.28 17.16
C ARG A 181 -14.52 -3.93 16.44
N PHE A 182 -14.57 -4.35 15.17
CA PHE A 182 -15.79 -4.26 14.36
C PHE A 182 -15.82 -5.36 13.31
N ASP A 183 -17.02 -5.73 12.87
CA ASP A 183 -17.18 -6.64 11.74
C ASP A 183 -17.17 -5.83 10.44
N MET A 184 -16.52 -6.38 9.42
CA MET A 184 -16.45 -5.82 8.08
C MET A 184 -17.33 -6.66 7.15
N PRO A 185 -18.61 -6.28 6.93
CA PRO A 185 -19.49 -7.03 6.06
C PRO A 185 -19.04 -6.92 4.62
N LEU A 186 -18.80 -8.08 3.98
CA LEU A 186 -18.37 -8.14 2.60
C LEU A 186 -19.56 -8.13 1.65
N ARG A 187 -19.41 -7.41 0.54
CA ARG A 187 -20.40 -7.29 -0.54
C ARG A 187 -19.91 -8.03 -1.78
N PHE A 188 -20.82 -8.39 -2.66
CA PHE A 188 -20.45 -8.95 -3.98
C PHE A 188 -19.42 -8.09 -4.73
N ALA A 189 -19.59 -6.77 -4.68
CA ALA A 189 -18.70 -5.82 -5.36
C ALA A 189 -17.28 -5.69 -4.75
N ASP A 190 -17.03 -6.31 -3.61
CA ASP A 190 -15.72 -6.27 -2.95
C ASP A 190 -14.75 -7.33 -3.50
N PHE A 191 -15.27 -8.26 -4.32
CA PHE A 191 -14.48 -9.34 -4.91
C PHE A 191 -14.11 -8.99 -6.36
N ASP A 192 -12.88 -9.34 -6.73
CA ASP A 192 -12.36 -9.10 -8.08
C ASP A 192 -12.55 -10.30 -9.02
N ALA A 193 -12.06 -10.16 -10.25
CA ALA A 193 -12.18 -11.17 -11.29
C ALA A 193 -11.40 -12.47 -10.98
N VAL A 194 -10.49 -12.44 -10.02
CA VAL A 194 -9.77 -13.64 -9.53
C VAL A 194 -10.63 -14.43 -8.52
N GLY A 195 -11.71 -13.79 -8.01
CA GLY A 195 -12.64 -14.39 -7.06
C GLY A 195 -12.26 -14.18 -5.61
N HIS A 196 -11.25 -13.38 -5.33
CA HIS A 196 -10.79 -13.04 -3.98
C HIS A 196 -11.17 -11.61 -3.60
N LEU A 197 -11.20 -11.31 -2.30
CA LEU A 197 -11.35 -9.95 -1.80
C LEU A 197 -10.29 -9.05 -2.44
N ASN A 198 -10.74 -8.01 -3.15
CA ASN A 198 -9.84 -7.10 -3.85
C ASN A 198 -8.89 -6.39 -2.86
N ASN A 199 -7.62 -6.27 -3.23
CA ASN A 199 -6.60 -5.68 -2.37
C ASN A 199 -6.92 -4.24 -1.90
N ALA A 200 -7.71 -3.49 -2.67
CA ALA A 200 -8.13 -2.15 -2.28
C ALA A 200 -9.13 -2.15 -1.12
N VAL A 201 -9.94 -3.18 -0.99
CA VAL A 201 -11.00 -3.27 0.04
C VAL A 201 -10.40 -3.37 1.45
N TYR A 202 -9.23 -3.96 1.61
CA TYR A 202 -8.55 -3.99 2.91
C TYR A 202 -8.29 -2.58 3.47
N TRP A 203 -8.11 -1.59 2.60
CA TRP A 203 -7.91 -0.19 2.99
C TRP A 203 -9.18 0.48 3.51
N GLU A 204 -10.38 -0.06 3.20
CA GLU A 204 -11.65 0.42 3.76
C GLU A 204 -11.67 0.24 5.29
N ALA A 205 -11.06 -0.84 5.82
CA ALA A 205 -10.93 -1.02 7.27
C ALA A 205 -10.13 0.10 7.93
N LEU A 206 -9.06 0.57 7.28
CA LEU A 206 -8.29 1.71 7.78
C LEU A 206 -9.05 3.02 7.64
N GLU A 207 -9.82 3.20 6.55
CA GLU A 207 -10.68 4.39 6.37
C GLU A 207 -11.77 4.46 7.46
N GLU A 208 -12.37 3.32 7.81
CA GLU A 208 -13.35 3.25 8.89
C GLU A 208 -12.74 3.67 10.23
N TYR A 209 -11.56 3.14 10.54
CA TYR A 209 -10.80 3.56 11.73
C TYR A 209 -10.50 5.07 11.71
N LEU A 210 -9.97 5.61 10.60
CA LEU A 210 -9.64 7.03 10.47
C LEU A 210 -10.87 7.95 10.52
N SER A 211 -12.06 7.45 10.18
CA SER A 211 -13.30 8.23 10.24
C SER A 211 -13.67 8.61 11.67
N ALA A 212 -13.38 7.73 12.62
CA ALA A 212 -13.58 7.91 14.06
C ALA A 212 -12.41 8.66 14.74
N HIS A 213 -11.19 8.59 14.18
CA HIS A 213 -9.95 9.13 14.78
C HIS A 213 -9.45 10.34 14.00
N ARG A 214 -10.14 11.48 14.16
CA ARG A 214 -9.90 12.71 13.38
C ARG A 214 -8.56 13.38 13.65
N GLU A 215 -7.90 13.06 14.73
CA GLU A 215 -6.55 13.50 15.10
C GLU A 215 -5.48 12.82 14.22
N LYS A 216 -5.76 11.62 13.72
CA LYS A 216 -4.86 10.88 12.82
C LYS A 216 -4.95 11.47 11.41
N ARG A 217 -4.05 12.38 11.09
CA ARG A 217 -4.04 13.16 9.82
C ARG A 217 -2.75 12.95 9.06
N ALA A 218 -2.73 13.39 7.80
CA ALA A 218 -1.49 13.51 7.05
C ALA A 218 -0.59 14.60 7.69
N PRO A 219 0.74 14.40 7.71
CA PRO A 219 1.43 13.28 7.10
C PRO A 219 1.24 11.97 7.87
N LEU A 220 1.10 10.87 7.12
CA LEU A 220 0.99 9.52 7.69
C LEU A 220 1.67 8.48 6.80
N HIS A 221 2.07 7.37 7.40
CA HIS A 221 2.54 6.19 6.68
C HIS A 221 1.64 5.01 7.04
N ALA A 222 1.09 4.35 6.03
CA ALA A 222 0.25 3.18 6.20
C ALA A 222 0.78 2.01 5.39
N THR A 223 0.70 0.81 5.97
CA THR A 223 1.16 -0.44 5.34
C THR A 223 0.06 -1.47 5.45
N VAL A 224 -0.29 -2.13 4.36
CA VAL A 224 -1.13 -3.33 4.33
C VAL A 224 -0.27 -4.53 3.92
N GLU A 225 -0.27 -5.58 4.74
CA GLU A 225 0.36 -6.87 4.45
C GLU A 225 -0.70 -7.95 4.33
N HIS A 226 -0.72 -8.63 3.17
CA HIS A 226 -1.66 -9.70 2.89
C HIS A 226 -1.05 -11.05 3.32
N HIS A 227 -1.77 -11.80 4.15
CA HIS A 227 -1.34 -13.08 4.69
C HIS A 227 -2.07 -14.26 4.04
N ALA A 228 -3.36 -14.10 3.78
CA ALA A 228 -4.21 -15.09 3.13
C ALA A 228 -5.27 -14.41 2.25
N SER A 229 -5.76 -15.12 1.24
CA SER A 229 -6.94 -14.70 0.48
C SER A 229 -8.20 -14.74 1.36
N VAL A 230 -9.18 -13.93 1.01
CA VAL A 230 -10.51 -13.94 1.61
C VAL A 230 -11.51 -14.29 0.52
N GLU A 231 -12.24 -15.36 0.74
CA GLU A 231 -13.21 -15.92 -0.20
C GLU A 231 -14.61 -15.34 0.04
N PRO A 232 -15.50 -15.36 -0.98
CA PRO A 232 -16.90 -14.99 -0.79
C PRO A 232 -17.57 -15.79 0.33
N GLY A 233 -18.34 -15.11 1.18
CA GLY A 233 -19.02 -15.73 2.31
C GLY A 233 -18.18 -15.83 3.58
N ALA A 234 -16.92 -15.40 3.57
CA ALA A 234 -16.12 -15.33 4.78
C ALA A 234 -16.65 -14.24 5.73
N HIS A 235 -16.63 -14.54 7.02
CA HIS A 235 -16.88 -13.55 8.07
C HIS A 235 -15.56 -12.82 8.39
N VAL A 236 -15.52 -11.52 8.09
CA VAL A 236 -14.33 -10.70 8.35
C VAL A 236 -14.54 -9.83 9.58
N ARG A 237 -13.59 -9.94 10.51
CA ARG A 237 -13.51 -9.13 11.71
C ARG A 237 -12.22 -8.34 11.73
N VAL A 238 -12.32 -7.09 12.13
CA VAL A 238 -11.19 -6.18 12.33
C VAL A 238 -10.99 -5.97 13.82
N THR A 239 -9.79 -6.20 14.32
CA THR A 239 -9.38 -5.83 15.68
C THR A 239 -8.31 -4.76 15.62
N VAL A 240 -8.45 -3.72 16.44
CA VAL A 240 -7.55 -2.57 16.50
C VAL A 240 -6.68 -2.67 17.74
N HIS A 241 -5.39 -2.50 17.55
CA HIS A 241 -4.39 -2.53 18.61
C HIS A 241 -3.58 -1.22 18.55
N GLU A 242 -3.63 -0.47 19.66
CA GLU A 242 -2.81 0.72 19.84
C GLU A 242 -1.49 0.33 20.50
N LEU A 243 -0.39 0.72 19.86
CA LEU A 243 0.96 0.59 20.37
C LEU A 243 1.54 2.01 20.51
N GLN A 244 2.64 2.14 21.24
CA GLN A 244 3.19 3.45 21.62
C GLN A 244 3.40 4.41 20.43
N GLU A 245 3.82 3.89 19.26
CA GLU A 245 4.16 4.70 18.08
C GLU A 245 3.35 4.35 16.83
N ARG A 246 2.48 3.34 16.91
CA ARG A 246 1.71 2.86 15.76
C ARG A 246 0.38 2.25 16.19
N THR A 247 -0.58 2.29 15.27
CA THR A 247 -1.81 1.51 15.36
C THR A 247 -1.71 0.31 14.42
N VAL A 248 -2.15 -0.86 14.86
CA VAL A 248 -2.21 -2.04 13.99
C VAL A 248 -3.65 -2.57 13.97
N LEU A 249 -4.19 -2.72 12.77
CA LEU A 249 -5.47 -3.38 12.52
C LEU A 249 -5.17 -4.81 12.05
N ARG A 250 -5.75 -5.80 12.72
CA ARG A 250 -5.73 -7.20 12.27
C ARG A 250 -7.07 -7.53 11.65
N LEU A 251 -7.04 -7.95 10.39
CA LEU A 251 -8.21 -8.50 9.71
C LEU A 251 -8.14 -10.02 9.80
N THR A 252 -9.16 -10.63 10.39
CA THR A 252 -9.32 -12.09 10.42
C THR A 252 -10.50 -12.50 9.54
N ALA A 253 -10.31 -13.55 8.75
CA ALA A 253 -11.36 -14.20 7.99
C ALA A 253 -11.52 -15.62 8.51
N ASN A 254 -12.71 -15.96 9.01
CA ASN A 254 -12.97 -17.27 9.63
C ASN A 254 -11.86 -17.66 10.65
N ASP A 255 -11.54 -16.71 11.54
CA ASP A 255 -10.53 -16.80 12.63
C ASP A 255 -9.05 -16.90 12.18
N ALA A 256 -8.77 -16.94 10.88
CA ALA A 256 -7.40 -16.85 10.37
C ALA A 256 -7.01 -15.41 10.02
N THR A 257 -5.77 -15.01 10.31
CA THR A 257 -5.29 -13.67 9.92
C THR A 257 -5.20 -13.59 8.38
N ALA A 258 -6.02 -12.74 7.80
CA ALA A 258 -6.03 -12.44 6.36
C ALA A 258 -5.08 -11.29 6.02
N ALA A 259 -5.05 -10.23 6.83
CA ALA A 259 -4.16 -9.10 6.64
C ALA A 259 -3.80 -8.42 7.97
N LEU A 260 -2.66 -7.74 7.96
CA LEU A 260 -2.28 -6.76 8.98
C LEU A 260 -2.11 -5.39 8.33
N ILE A 261 -2.67 -4.37 8.98
CA ILE A 261 -2.57 -2.98 8.56
C ILE A 261 -1.87 -2.19 9.65
N GLN A 262 -0.80 -1.51 9.31
CA GLN A 262 -0.10 -0.61 10.23
C GLN A 262 -0.36 0.83 9.83
N LEU A 263 -0.59 1.69 10.80
CA LEU A 263 -0.65 3.13 10.66
C LEU A 263 0.35 3.78 11.60
N ILE A 264 1.18 4.67 11.05
CA ILE A 264 2.09 5.56 11.77
C ILE A 264 1.69 6.99 11.40
N THR A 265 1.43 7.82 12.40
CA THR A 265 1.21 9.27 12.23
C THR A 265 2.45 10.00 12.76
N VAL A 266 2.90 11.03 12.04
CA VAL A 266 4.09 11.83 12.39
C VAL A 266 3.71 13.01 13.27
#